data_8eaf98d66511c8161ee5aa901ae14aa0
#
_entry.id   8eaf98d66511c8161ee5aa901ae14aa0
#
_cell.length_a   1.000
_cell.length_b   1.000
_cell.length_c   1.000
_cell.angle_alpha   90.00
_cell.angle_beta   90.00
_cell.angle_gamma   90.00
#
_symmetry.space_group_name_H-M   'P 1'
#
loop_
_entity.id
_entity.type
_entity.pdbx_description
1 polymer ?
#
loop_
_entity_poly.entity_id
_entity_poly.type
_entity_poly.pdbx_seq_one_letter_code
_entity_poly.pdbx_strand_id
1 'polypeptide(L)'
;MNDSILKTLGVAFAICLICSFVVSSTAVSLRDMQNENKANDKRIKILQAAGIFDASKDIKDQFETLELKYINFNSGKLLTGSSLEQFLSEHKGDYDQIAATRDSNYSKTLSTSEDIAIIKNRENVGKFYLLRNEDNSINKVILPVRGYGLWGTLFGYISIENDSSTSTGRRPIDNIMMATARTPGTKLEGKLFSNLPTLRFVFHALASGFAHVLHCPREQ
;
A
#
# COMPACT_ATOMS: atom_id res chain seq x y z
N MET A 1 11.03 -56.59 26.34
CA MET A 1 10.89 -55.84 25.09
C MET A 1 11.97 -54.82 25.03
N ASN A 2 13.07 -55.12 24.35
CA ASN A 2 14.13 -54.09 24.12
C ASN A 2 13.76 -53.30 22.90
N ASP A 3 13.00 -52.25 23.11
CA ASP A 3 12.80 -51.26 22.04
C ASP A 3 14.14 -50.52 21.85
N SER A 4 14.81 -50.94 20.81
CA SER A 4 16.09 -50.33 20.45
C SER A 4 15.85 -48.84 20.19
N ILE A 5 16.59 -47.97 20.89
CA ILE A 5 16.57 -46.48 20.70
C ILE A 5 16.60 -46.15 19.22
N LEU A 6 17.33 -46.91 18.42
CA LEU A 6 17.40 -46.77 16.97
C LEU A 6 16.05 -46.93 16.27
N LYS A 7 15.20 -47.86 16.71
CA LYS A 7 13.85 -48.05 16.14
C LYS A 7 12.94 -46.86 16.47
N THR A 8 13.01 -46.36 17.71
CA THR A 8 12.24 -45.19 18.14
C THR A 8 12.62 -43.95 17.36
N LEU A 9 13.93 -43.71 17.19
CA LEU A 9 14.45 -42.61 16.39
C LEU A 9 14.05 -42.74 14.91
N GLY A 10 14.12 -43.95 14.34
CA GLY A 10 13.71 -44.22 12.97
C GLY A 10 12.24 -43.96 12.72
N VAL A 11 11.36 -44.38 13.62
CA VAL A 11 9.91 -44.09 13.52
C VAL A 11 9.63 -42.59 13.65
N ALA A 12 10.23 -41.93 14.64
CA ALA A 12 10.07 -40.49 14.82
C ALA A 12 10.52 -39.71 13.57
N PHE A 13 11.67 -40.07 13.00
CA PHE A 13 12.17 -39.46 11.79
C PHE A 13 11.26 -39.67 10.56
N ALA A 14 10.76 -40.89 10.39
CA ALA A 14 9.82 -41.21 9.32
C ALA A 14 8.52 -40.40 9.41
N ILE A 15 7.96 -40.27 10.61
CA ILE A 15 6.75 -39.46 10.86
C ILE A 15 7.03 -38.00 10.54
N CYS A 16 8.17 -37.42 11.01
CA CYS A 16 8.55 -36.06 10.73
C CYS A 16 8.69 -35.81 9.22
N LEU A 17 9.29 -36.72 8.46
CA LEU A 17 9.41 -36.62 7.02
C LEU A 17 8.05 -36.60 6.32
N ILE A 18 7.17 -37.53 6.69
CA ILE A 18 5.82 -37.62 6.10
C ILE A 18 5.05 -36.33 6.40
N CYS A 19 5.03 -35.87 7.66
CA CYS A 19 4.35 -34.63 8.04
C CYS A 19 4.93 -33.40 7.29
N SER A 20 6.26 -33.31 7.20
CA SER A 20 6.92 -32.22 6.48
C SER A 20 6.57 -32.20 5.00
N PHE A 21 6.51 -33.37 4.38
CA PHE A 21 6.14 -33.49 2.97
C PHE A 21 4.69 -33.06 2.72
N VAL A 22 3.75 -33.53 3.57
CA VAL A 22 2.34 -33.13 3.45
C VAL A 22 2.15 -31.62 3.63
N VAL A 23 2.73 -31.05 4.69
CA VAL A 23 2.64 -29.60 4.95
C VAL A 23 3.28 -28.79 3.84
N SER A 24 4.46 -29.18 3.37
CA SER A 24 5.16 -28.47 2.30
C SER A 24 4.38 -28.53 0.99
N SER A 25 3.87 -29.69 0.60
CA SER A 25 3.07 -29.87 -0.62
C SER A 25 1.81 -29.03 -0.59
N THR A 26 1.10 -29.02 0.55
CA THR A 26 -0.10 -28.20 0.75
C THR A 26 0.22 -26.70 0.68
N ALA A 27 1.31 -26.27 1.33
CA ALA A 27 1.73 -24.88 1.33
C ALA A 27 2.07 -24.38 -0.09
N VAL A 28 2.77 -25.20 -0.88
CA VAL A 28 3.10 -24.87 -2.28
C VAL A 28 1.85 -24.81 -3.14
N SER A 29 0.97 -25.80 -3.01
CA SER A 29 -0.26 -25.87 -3.81
C SER A 29 -1.23 -24.70 -3.56
N LEU A 30 -1.25 -24.18 -2.32
CA LEU A 30 -2.13 -23.04 -1.96
C LEU A 30 -1.50 -21.67 -2.20
N ARG A 31 -0.23 -21.61 -2.59
CA ARG A 31 0.52 -20.36 -2.69
C ARG A 31 -0.09 -19.36 -3.67
N ASP A 32 -0.48 -19.83 -4.85
CA ASP A 32 -1.04 -18.96 -5.90
C ASP A 32 -2.39 -18.39 -5.47
N MET A 33 -3.25 -19.22 -4.90
CA MET A 33 -4.53 -18.79 -4.35
C MET A 33 -4.35 -17.77 -3.21
N GLN A 34 -3.39 -17.99 -2.33
CA GLN A 34 -3.06 -17.04 -1.25
C GLN A 34 -2.56 -15.70 -1.80
N ASN A 35 -1.74 -15.72 -2.85
CA ASN A 35 -1.23 -14.51 -3.49
C ASN A 35 -2.36 -13.73 -4.17
N GLU A 36 -3.26 -14.41 -4.87
CA GLU A 36 -4.43 -13.78 -5.49
C GLU A 36 -5.36 -13.18 -4.42
N ASN A 37 -5.65 -13.89 -3.35
CA ASN A 37 -6.45 -13.37 -2.24
C ASN A 37 -5.82 -12.12 -1.62
N LYS A 38 -4.50 -12.11 -1.40
CA LYS A 38 -3.78 -10.91 -0.91
C LYS A 38 -3.88 -9.74 -1.87
N ALA A 39 -3.80 -10.01 -3.18
CA ALA A 39 -3.94 -8.96 -4.20
C ALA A 39 -5.37 -8.39 -4.21
N ASN A 40 -6.37 -9.26 -4.10
CA ASN A 40 -7.77 -8.86 -4.03
C ASN A 40 -8.10 -8.08 -2.75
N ASP A 41 -7.59 -8.52 -1.59
CA ASP A 41 -7.71 -7.77 -0.33
C ASP A 41 -7.14 -6.36 -0.46
N LYS A 42 -5.99 -6.22 -1.12
CA LYS A 42 -5.38 -4.93 -1.37
C LYS A 42 -6.26 -4.05 -2.28
N ARG A 43 -6.80 -4.62 -3.38
CA ARG A 43 -7.72 -3.91 -4.28
C ARG A 43 -8.98 -3.43 -3.54
N ILE A 44 -9.59 -4.31 -2.75
CA ILE A 44 -10.75 -3.98 -1.92
C ILE A 44 -10.46 -2.80 -1.00
N LYS A 45 -9.31 -2.79 -0.32
CA LYS A 45 -8.93 -1.69 0.58
C LYS A 45 -8.76 -0.36 -0.15
N ILE A 46 -8.19 -0.39 -1.35
CA ILE A 46 -8.06 0.81 -2.19
C ILE A 46 -9.44 1.32 -2.63
N LEU A 47 -10.32 0.42 -3.09
CA LEU A 47 -11.69 0.75 -3.50
C LEU A 47 -12.53 1.26 -2.33
N GLN A 48 -12.37 0.68 -1.14
CA GLN A 48 -13.01 1.17 0.09
C GLN A 48 -12.52 2.57 0.46
N ALA A 49 -11.21 2.83 0.36
CA ALA A 49 -10.67 4.18 0.59
C ALA A 49 -11.18 5.18 -0.44
N ALA A 50 -11.34 4.77 -1.70
CA ALA A 50 -11.94 5.59 -2.75
C ALA A 50 -13.45 5.82 -2.55
N GLY A 51 -14.13 5.00 -1.72
CA GLY A 51 -15.56 5.07 -1.49
C GLY A 51 -16.42 4.55 -2.65
N ILE A 52 -15.84 3.70 -3.52
CA ILE A 52 -16.53 3.14 -4.70
C ILE A 52 -16.67 1.62 -4.65
N PHE A 53 -16.29 0.98 -3.53
CA PHE A 53 -16.37 -0.47 -3.38
C PHE A 53 -17.83 -0.94 -3.34
N ASP A 54 -18.18 -1.85 -4.26
CA ASP A 54 -19.47 -2.52 -4.34
C ASP A 54 -19.23 -4.04 -4.31
N ALA A 55 -19.73 -4.71 -3.28
CA ALA A 55 -19.55 -6.16 -3.11
C ALA A 55 -20.31 -7.00 -4.16
N SER A 56 -21.26 -6.41 -4.91
CA SER A 56 -22.02 -7.10 -5.95
C SER A 56 -21.31 -7.16 -7.30
N LYS A 57 -20.24 -6.38 -7.48
CA LYS A 57 -19.49 -6.26 -8.74
C LYS A 57 -18.12 -6.93 -8.64
N ASP A 58 -17.58 -7.33 -9.78
CA ASP A 58 -16.23 -7.87 -9.81
C ASP A 58 -15.21 -6.85 -9.33
N ILE A 59 -14.25 -7.30 -8.50
CA ILE A 59 -13.23 -6.45 -7.88
C ILE A 59 -12.25 -5.90 -8.92
N LYS A 60 -11.94 -6.70 -9.96
CA LYS A 60 -10.98 -6.30 -10.99
C LYS A 60 -11.57 -5.19 -11.85
N ASP A 61 -12.83 -5.34 -12.27
CA ASP A 61 -13.54 -4.33 -13.09
C ASP A 61 -13.63 -2.98 -12.35
N GLN A 62 -13.97 -3.03 -11.05
CA GLN A 62 -14.00 -1.81 -10.24
C GLN A 62 -12.61 -1.18 -10.10
N PHE A 63 -11.57 -2.00 -9.97
CA PHE A 63 -10.21 -1.52 -9.80
C PHE A 63 -9.64 -0.87 -11.07
N GLU A 64 -10.08 -1.28 -12.25
CA GLU A 64 -9.69 -0.70 -13.54
C GLU A 64 -10.18 0.75 -13.71
N THR A 65 -11.18 1.19 -12.94
CA THR A 65 -11.60 2.60 -12.92
C THR A 65 -10.59 3.53 -12.27
N LEU A 66 -9.60 2.97 -11.56
CA LEU A 66 -8.56 3.72 -10.88
C LEU A 66 -7.29 3.79 -11.74
N GLU A 67 -6.78 4.98 -11.95
CA GLU A 67 -5.57 5.24 -12.70
C GLU A 67 -4.35 5.18 -11.77
N LEU A 68 -3.44 4.22 -12.00
CA LEU A 68 -2.18 4.12 -11.24
C LEU A 68 -1.16 5.12 -11.75
N LYS A 69 -0.61 5.92 -10.84
CA LYS A 69 0.46 6.90 -11.11
C LYS A 69 1.65 6.68 -10.18
N TYR A 70 2.79 7.17 -10.62
CA TYR A 70 4.05 7.11 -9.88
C TYR A 70 4.61 8.51 -9.69
N ILE A 71 5.12 8.79 -8.50
CA ILE A 71 5.77 10.04 -8.16
C ILE A 71 7.18 9.78 -7.62
N ASN A 72 8.15 10.54 -8.11
CA ASN A 72 9.50 10.53 -7.55
C ASN A 72 9.55 11.53 -6.39
N PHE A 73 9.71 11.06 -5.16
CA PHE A 73 9.74 11.88 -3.96
C PHE A 73 10.97 12.77 -3.84
N ASN A 74 12.06 12.47 -4.55
CA ASN A 74 13.26 13.30 -4.52
C ASN A 74 13.13 14.54 -5.41
N SER A 75 12.46 14.38 -6.56
CA SER A 75 12.24 15.49 -7.52
C SER A 75 10.88 16.16 -7.36
N GLY A 76 9.92 15.52 -6.67
CA GLY A 76 8.53 15.97 -6.58
C GLY A 76 7.74 15.86 -7.89
N LYS A 77 8.29 15.18 -8.91
CA LYS A 77 7.67 15.08 -10.24
C LYS A 77 7.01 13.72 -10.47
N LEU A 78 5.94 13.73 -11.26
CA LEU A 78 5.33 12.50 -11.75
C LEU A 78 6.26 11.82 -12.76
N LEU A 79 6.30 10.50 -12.71
CA LEU A 79 6.92 9.69 -13.77
C LEU A 79 5.92 9.54 -14.91
N THR A 80 6.28 10.05 -16.09
CA THR A 80 5.45 10.03 -17.30
C THR A 80 6.30 9.70 -18.53
N GLY A 81 5.67 9.16 -19.59
CA GLY A 81 6.35 8.86 -20.84
C GLY A 81 7.59 7.98 -20.67
N SER A 82 8.69 8.36 -21.29
CA SER A 82 9.95 7.60 -21.28
C SER A 82 10.51 7.34 -19.88
N SER A 83 10.34 8.26 -18.93
CA SER A 83 10.81 8.09 -17.54
C SER A 83 10.02 7.01 -16.79
N LEU A 84 8.72 6.88 -17.09
CA LEU A 84 7.89 5.81 -16.54
C LEU A 84 8.24 4.47 -17.18
N GLU A 85 8.42 4.42 -18.50
CA GLU A 85 8.78 3.20 -19.22
C GLU A 85 10.13 2.65 -18.76
N GLN A 86 11.13 3.52 -18.62
CA GLN A 86 12.43 3.12 -18.09
C GLN A 86 12.30 2.57 -16.67
N PHE A 87 11.59 3.26 -15.77
CA PHE A 87 11.37 2.83 -14.41
C PHE A 87 10.66 1.46 -14.33
N LEU A 88 9.60 1.26 -15.13
CA LEU A 88 8.88 -0.01 -15.17
C LEU A 88 9.73 -1.15 -15.76
N SER A 89 10.58 -0.87 -16.76
CA SER A 89 11.50 -1.87 -17.33
C SER A 89 12.54 -2.34 -16.31
N GLU A 90 13.11 -1.43 -15.53
CA GLU A 90 14.05 -1.76 -14.44
C GLU A 90 13.41 -2.67 -13.37
N HIS A 91 12.11 -2.52 -13.12
CA HIS A 91 11.35 -3.30 -12.14
C HIS A 91 10.51 -4.44 -12.75
N LYS A 92 10.76 -4.81 -14.03
CA LYS A 92 10.02 -5.87 -14.74
C LYS A 92 8.50 -5.71 -14.69
N GLY A 93 8.02 -4.48 -14.66
CA GLY A 93 6.59 -4.15 -14.58
C GLY A 93 5.93 -4.35 -13.22
N ASP A 94 6.61 -4.97 -12.25
CA ASP A 94 6.07 -5.22 -10.90
C ASP A 94 6.91 -4.51 -9.82
N TYR A 95 6.70 -3.21 -9.69
CA TYR A 95 7.35 -2.44 -8.65
C TYR A 95 6.65 -2.63 -7.30
N ASP A 96 7.36 -3.20 -6.32
CA ASP A 96 6.92 -3.26 -4.92
C ASP A 96 7.51 -2.11 -4.11
N GLN A 97 6.67 -1.13 -3.78
CA GLN A 97 7.04 0.05 -3.02
C GLN A 97 7.60 -0.29 -1.62
N ILE A 98 7.13 -1.37 -1.00
CA ILE A 98 7.60 -1.80 0.33
C ILE A 98 8.94 -2.50 0.23
N ALA A 99 9.13 -3.35 -0.79
CA ALA A 99 10.40 -4.00 -1.05
C ALA A 99 11.51 -2.98 -1.36
N ALA A 100 11.18 -1.92 -2.11
CA ALA A 100 12.11 -0.83 -2.43
C ALA A 100 12.69 -0.13 -1.20
N THR A 101 11.99 -0.12 -0.06
CA THR A 101 12.50 0.49 1.18
C THR A 101 13.66 -0.28 1.83
N ARG A 102 13.87 -1.53 1.42
CA ARG A 102 14.95 -2.38 1.92
C ARG A 102 16.22 -2.25 1.10
N ASP A 103 16.13 -1.66 -0.08
CA ASP A 103 17.25 -1.44 -0.98
C ASP A 103 17.68 0.03 -0.92
N SER A 104 18.95 0.27 -0.57
CA SER A 104 19.52 1.61 -0.47
C SER A 104 19.55 2.38 -1.79
N ASN A 105 19.51 1.69 -2.94
CA ASN A 105 19.47 2.33 -4.25
C ASN A 105 18.09 2.96 -4.54
N TYR A 106 17.04 2.36 -3.99
CA TYR A 106 15.64 2.77 -4.21
C TYR A 106 14.99 3.44 -3.01
N SER A 107 15.75 3.66 -1.93
CA SER A 107 15.24 4.28 -0.72
C SER A 107 16.19 5.33 -0.16
N LYS A 108 15.63 6.28 0.59
CA LYS A 108 16.34 7.26 1.39
C LYS A 108 16.17 6.93 2.85
N THR A 109 17.27 6.86 3.60
CA THR A 109 17.22 6.80 5.07
C THR A 109 16.79 8.17 5.61
N LEU A 110 15.78 8.17 6.47
CA LEU A 110 15.25 9.37 7.09
C LEU A 110 16.05 9.72 8.34
N SER A 111 16.27 11.01 8.57
CA SER A 111 16.82 11.49 9.84
C SER A 111 15.76 11.40 10.95
N THR A 112 16.17 11.39 12.21
CA THR A 112 15.24 11.32 13.35
C THR A 112 14.20 12.43 13.36
N SER A 113 14.54 13.60 12.83
CA SER A 113 13.62 14.74 12.71
C SER A 113 12.63 14.62 11.55
N GLU A 114 12.98 13.87 10.50
CA GLU A 114 12.12 13.60 9.34
C GLU A 114 11.21 12.39 9.55
N ASP A 115 11.64 11.43 10.38
CA ASP A 115 10.99 10.13 10.56
C ASP A 115 9.93 10.13 11.66
N ILE A 116 8.88 10.93 11.46
CA ILE A 116 7.75 11.04 12.41
C ILE A 116 6.96 9.72 12.48
N ALA A 117 6.90 8.99 11.38
CA ALA A 117 6.15 7.74 11.26
C ALA A 117 6.95 6.50 11.71
N ILE A 118 8.20 6.67 12.13
CA ILE A 118 9.14 5.62 12.59
C ILE A 118 9.27 4.49 11.55
N ILE A 119 9.46 4.86 10.30
CA ILE A 119 9.60 3.93 9.17
C ILE A 119 11.06 3.68 8.75
N LYS A 120 11.99 4.45 9.25
CA LYS A 120 13.45 4.45 9.00
C LYS A 120 13.83 4.80 7.57
N ASN A 121 13.31 4.07 6.59
CA ASN A 121 13.60 4.30 5.18
C ASN A 121 12.33 4.62 4.42
N ARG A 122 12.41 5.62 3.53
CA ARG A 122 11.37 5.99 2.60
C ARG A 122 11.79 5.62 1.19
N GLU A 123 10.92 5.00 0.42
CA GLU A 123 11.12 4.75 -1.00
C GLU A 123 11.33 6.05 -1.78
N ASN A 124 12.10 5.98 -2.88
CA ASN A 124 12.34 7.13 -3.75
C ASN A 124 11.15 7.37 -4.70
N VAL A 125 10.41 6.31 -5.04
CA VAL A 125 9.24 6.38 -5.92
C VAL A 125 8.03 5.83 -5.21
N GLY A 126 6.96 6.63 -5.14
CA GLY A 126 5.68 6.24 -4.56
C GLY A 126 4.64 5.92 -5.62
N LYS A 127 3.75 4.96 -5.33
CA LYS A 127 2.53 4.68 -6.09
C LYS A 127 1.38 5.46 -5.50
N PHE A 128 0.45 5.91 -6.33
CA PHE A 128 -0.84 6.41 -5.89
C PHE A 128 -1.89 6.18 -6.97
N TYR A 129 -3.15 6.30 -6.60
CA TYR A 129 -4.25 6.05 -7.51
C TYR A 129 -5.09 7.30 -7.67
N LEU A 130 -5.57 7.54 -8.89
CA LEU A 130 -6.48 8.63 -9.22
C LEU A 130 -7.84 8.05 -9.59
N LEU A 131 -8.89 8.62 -9.04
CA LEU A 131 -10.25 8.45 -9.51
C LEU A 131 -10.63 9.71 -10.27
N ARG A 132 -11.09 9.56 -11.52
CA ARG A 132 -11.57 10.67 -12.34
C ARG A 132 -13.08 10.70 -12.43
N ASN A 133 -13.61 11.88 -12.66
CA ASN A 133 -14.99 12.09 -13.05
C ASN A 133 -15.16 11.82 -14.56
N GLU A 134 -16.41 11.83 -15.03
CA GLU A 134 -16.74 11.68 -16.45
C GLU A 134 -16.19 12.82 -17.33
N ASP A 135 -16.00 14.00 -16.77
CA ASP A 135 -15.37 15.17 -17.41
C ASP A 135 -13.83 15.12 -17.39
N ASN A 136 -13.24 13.98 -17.03
CA ASN A 136 -11.80 13.75 -16.89
C ASN A 136 -11.10 14.58 -15.78
N SER A 137 -11.85 15.34 -14.99
CA SER A 137 -11.32 16.00 -13.80
C SER A 137 -10.95 15.00 -12.71
N ILE A 138 -9.99 15.37 -11.85
CA ILE A 138 -9.60 14.53 -10.72
C ILE A 138 -10.70 14.64 -9.65
N ASN A 139 -11.36 13.52 -9.35
CA ASN A 139 -12.32 13.40 -8.26
C ASN A 139 -11.59 13.16 -6.93
N LYS A 140 -10.83 12.06 -6.87
CA LYS A 140 -10.11 11.66 -5.65
C LYS A 140 -8.69 11.22 -5.96
N VAL A 141 -7.81 11.46 -4.99
CA VAL A 141 -6.44 10.94 -4.98
C VAL A 141 -6.31 9.97 -3.81
N ILE A 142 -5.96 8.72 -4.09
CA ILE A 142 -5.82 7.67 -3.09
C ILE A 142 -4.34 7.40 -2.87
N LEU A 143 -3.86 7.65 -1.65
CA LEU A 143 -2.47 7.56 -1.25
C LEU A 143 -2.26 6.36 -0.34
N PRO A 144 -1.28 5.48 -0.60
CA PRO A 144 -0.84 4.51 0.37
C PRO A 144 -0.09 5.23 1.51
N VAL A 145 -0.39 4.84 2.74
CA VAL A 145 0.26 5.37 3.94
C VAL A 145 0.76 4.22 4.80
N ARG A 146 1.84 4.47 5.52
CA ARG A 146 2.38 3.51 6.48
C ARG A 146 3.00 4.23 7.66
N GLY A 147 3.03 3.55 8.79
CA GLY A 147 3.64 4.06 10.00
C GLY A 147 3.83 2.96 11.02
N TYR A 148 4.69 3.18 12.01
CA TYR A 148 4.91 2.22 13.07
C TYR A 148 3.83 2.38 14.15
N GLY A 149 3.12 1.28 14.40
CA GLY A 149 2.11 1.20 15.46
C GLY A 149 2.60 0.37 16.65
N LEU A 150 1.74 0.15 17.63
CA LEU A 150 2.07 -0.55 18.88
C LEU A 150 2.63 -1.98 18.66
N TRP A 151 2.15 -2.68 17.62
CA TRP A 151 2.47 -4.09 17.36
C TRP A 151 3.22 -4.30 16.04
N GLY A 152 3.70 -3.23 15.41
CA GLY A 152 4.42 -3.30 14.13
C GLY A 152 3.96 -2.27 13.12
N THR A 153 4.46 -2.37 11.89
CA THR A 153 4.13 -1.43 10.84
C THR A 153 2.68 -1.60 10.38
N LEU A 154 1.93 -0.52 10.42
CA LEU A 154 0.58 -0.42 9.89
C LEU A 154 0.64 0.12 8.46
N PHE A 155 -0.20 -0.44 7.60
CA PHE A 155 -0.38 -0.02 6.22
C PHE A 155 -1.84 0.38 6.00
N GLY A 156 -2.06 1.44 5.23
CA GLY A 156 -3.39 1.91 4.94
C GLY A 156 -3.45 2.72 3.65
N TYR A 157 -4.65 3.17 3.31
CA TYR A 157 -4.91 4.07 2.19
C TYR A 157 -5.74 5.25 2.68
N ILE A 158 -5.37 6.44 2.22
CA ILE A 158 -6.09 7.68 2.48
C ILE A 158 -6.59 8.20 1.16
N SER A 159 -7.87 8.56 1.10
CA SER A 159 -8.46 9.26 -0.04
C SER A 159 -8.59 10.74 0.27
N ILE A 160 -8.18 11.56 -0.68
CA ILE A 160 -8.31 13.02 -0.65
C ILE A 160 -9.22 13.42 -1.80
N GLU A 161 -10.34 14.05 -1.49
CA GLU A 161 -11.26 14.58 -2.48
C GLU A 161 -10.75 15.91 -3.05
N ASN A 162 -10.98 16.11 -4.34
CA ASN A 162 -10.72 17.39 -4.97
C ASN A 162 -11.99 18.27 -4.87
N ASP A 163 -12.14 18.97 -3.75
CA ASP A 163 -13.20 19.95 -3.62
C ASP A 163 -12.84 21.23 -4.36
N SER A 164 -13.38 21.38 -5.57
CA SER A 164 -13.21 22.58 -6.40
C SER A 164 -13.98 23.79 -5.86
N SER A 165 -14.81 23.62 -4.82
CA SER A 165 -15.66 24.70 -4.28
C SER A 165 -14.92 25.60 -3.26
N THR A 166 -13.76 25.16 -2.77
CA THR A 166 -13.02 25.94 -1.74
C THR A 166 -11.93 26.79 -2.38
N SER A 167 -12.27 28.00 -2.76
CA SER A 167 -11.35 29.03 -3.31
C SER A 167 -10.34 29.58 -2.28
N THR A 168 -10.33 29.10 -1.06
CA THR A 168 -9.43 29.51 0.01
C THR A 168 -8.52 28.33 0.37
N GLY A 169 -7.27 28.38 0.00
CA GLY A 169 -6.17 27.40 0.14
C GLY A 169 -6.01 26.58 1.44
N ARG A 170 -7.06 26.37 2.19
CA ARG A 170 -7.18 25.43 3.30
C ARG A 170 -8.21 24.38 2.91
N ARG A 171 -7.76 23.21 2.52
CA ARG A 171 -8.64 22.06 2.33
C ARG A 171 -9.13 21.59 3.69
N PRO A 172 -10.45 21.47 3.91
CA PRO A 172 -10.96 20.85 5.14
C PRO A 172 -10.48 19.39 5.14
N ILE A 173 -9.85 18.99 6.24
CA ILE A 173 -9.39 17.62 6.49
C ILE A 173 -10.59 16.68 6.76
N ASP A 174 -11.80 17.20 6.65
CA ASP A 174 -13.04 16.55 7.07
C ASP A 174 -13.49 15.40 6.16
N ASN A 175 -12.95 15.32 4.93
CA ASN A 175 -13.29 14.29 3.94
C ASN A 175 -12.16 13.27 3.70
N ILE A 176 -11.44 12.88 4.77
CA ILE A 176 -10.43 11.82 4.66
C ILE A 176 -11.06 10.48 5.01
N MET A 177 -11.23 9.64 4.00
CA MET A 177 -11.61 8.25 4.20
C MET A 177 -10.35 7.39 4.35
N MET A 178 -10.20 6.73 5.48
CA MET A 178 -9.05 5.86 5.74
C MET A 178 -9.50 4.41 5.74
N ALA A 179 -8.96 3.60 4.83
CA ALA A 179 -9.05 2.16 4.89
C ALA A 179 -7.70 1.59 5.36
N THR A 180 -7.68 0.96 6.52
CA THR A 180 -6.47 0.33 7.06
C THR A 180 -6.37 -1.11 6.62
N ALA A 181 -5.28 -1.44 5.92
CA ALA A 181 -4.90 -2.82 5.68
C ALA A 181 -4.03 -3.31 6.84
N ARG A 182 -4.35 -4.46 7.35
CA ARG A 182 -3.90 -5.00 8.62
C ARG A 182 -2.92 -6.15 8.49
N THR A 183 -2.04 -6.31 9.49
CA THR A 183 -1.48 -7.60 9.90
C THR A 183 -2.60 -8.55 10.33
N PRO A 184 -2.51 -9.87 10.01
CA PRO A 184 -3.55 -10.84 10.35
C PRO A 184 -3.78 -10.87 11.87
N GLY A 185 -5.00 -10.70 12.29
CA GLY A 185 -5.41 -10.91 13.68
C GLY A 185 -6.26 -9.82 14.34
N THR A 186 -6.43 -8.61 13.82
CA THR A 186 -7.20 -7.54 14.44
C THR A 186 -8.25 -6.91 13.51
N LYS A 187 -9.53 -7.03 13.82
CA LYS A 187 -10.66 -6.39 13.15
C LYS A 187 -10.77 -4.95 13.65
N LEU A 188 -10.54 -3.98 12.80
CA LEU A 188 -10.91 -2.58 13.07
C LEU A 188 -11.81 -2.13 11.94
N GLU A 189 -13.09 -2.02 12.24
CA GLU A 189 -14.07 -1.38 11.37
C GLU A 189 -13.72 0.09 11.22
N GLY A 190 -13.95 0.61 9.99
CA GLY A 190 -13.67 1.99 9.65
C GLY A 190 -14.33 2.95 10.64
N LYS A 191 -13.53 3.52 11.54
CA LYS A 191 -13.92 4.68 12.34
C LYS A 191 -13.26 5.90 11.73
N LEU A 192 -14.09 6.89 11.46
CA LEU A 192 -13.71 8.26 11.14
C LEU A 192 -12.81 8.79 12.26
N PHE A 193 -11.52 8.93 11.99
CA PHE A 193 -10.58 9.51 12.95
C PHE A 193 -10.48 11.02 12.72
N SER A 194 -11.47 11.77 13.13
CA SER A 194 -11.47 13.23 13.06
C SER A 194 -10.56 13.93 14.07
N ASN A 195 -9.92 13.21 15.00
CA ASN A 195 -9.25 13.84 16.15
C ASN A 195 -7.88 13.28 16.54
N LEU A 196 -7.03 12.84 15.59
CA LEU A 196 -5.66 12.44 15.93
C LEU A 196 -4.64 13.50 15.50
N PRO A 197 -3.97 14.19 16.46
CA PRO A 197 -2.93 15.17 16.15
C PRO A 197 -1.75 14.57 15.37
N THR A 198 -1.53 13.28 15.48
CA THR A 198 -0.47 12.54 14.77
C THR A 198 -0.69 12.49 13.24
N LEU A 199 -1.94 12.51 12.77
CA LEU A 199 -2.25 12.54 11.33
C LEU A 199 -1.87 13.87 10.69
N ARG A 200 -1.92 14.97 11.43
CA ARG A 200 -1.52 16.30 10.93
C ARG A 200 -0.07 16.35 10.48
N PHE A 201 0.81 15.56 11.10
CA PHE A 201 2.25 15.56 10.79
C PHE A 201 2.61 14.65 9.61
N VAL A 202 1.97 13.50 9.47
CA VAL A 202 2.14 12.64 8.29
C VAL A 202 1.68 13.38 7.03
N PHE A 203 0.63 14.20 7.14
CA PHE A 203 0.15 15.06 6.06
C PHE A 203 1.12 16.16 5.69
N HIS A 204 1.84 16.75 6.62
CA HIS A 204 2.77 17.83 6.30
C HIS A 204 3.96 17.33 5.48
N ALA A 205 4.47 16.13 5.76
CA ALA A 205 5.56 15.52 4.99
C ALA A 205 5.11 15.03 3.59
N LEU A 206 3.86 14.57 3.47
CA LEU A 206 3.28 14.18 2.18
C LEU A 206 2.76 15.39 1.39
N ALA A 207 2.15 16.36 2.06
CA ALA A 207 1.58 17.55 1.42
C ALA A 207 2.66 18.47 0.80
N SER A 208 3.86 18.55 1.38
CA SER A 208 4.96 19.32 0.78
C SER A 208 5.44 18.73 -0.55
N GLY A 209 5.35 17.39 -0.73
CA GLY A 209 5.64 16.75 -2.01
C GLY A 209 4.46 16.79 -3.01
N PHE A 210 3.23 16.76 -2.51
CA PHE A 210 2.02 16.70 -3.36
C PHE A 210 1.43 18.06 -3.71
N ALA A 211 1.74 19.12 -2.99
CA ALA A 211 1.26 20.47 -3.32
C ALA A 211 1.66 20.90 -4.74
N HIS A 212 2.81 20.45 -5.23
CA HIS A 212 3.25 20.70 -6.61
C HIS A 212 2.47 19.90 -7.67
N VAL A 213 1.94 18.72 -7.32
CA VAL A 213 1.22 17.85 -8.27
C VAL A 213 -0.20 18.35 -8.55
N LEU A 214 -0.79 19.03 -7.58
CA LEU A 214 -2.15 19.58 -7.70
C LEU A 214 -2.19 20.99 -8.33
N HIS A 215 -1.02 21.59 -8.57
CA HIS A 215 -0.88 22.92 -9.17
C HIS A 215 -0.25 22.87 -10.57
N CYS A 216 -0.39 21.74 -11.27
CA CYS A 216 0.05 21.65 -12.67
C CYS A 216 -0.83 22.57 -13.53
N PRO A 217 -0.30 23.60 -14.19
CA PRO A 217 -1.07 24.43 -15.11
C PRO A 217 -1.52 23.57 -16.29
N ARG A 218 -2.76 23.77 -16.71
CA ARG A 218 -3.28 23.20 -17.97
C ARG A 218 -2.33 23.67 -19.08
N GLU A 219 -1.60 22.75 -19.68
CA GLU A 219 -1.02 23.01 -20.98
C GLU A 219 -2.16 23.13 -22.00
N GLN A 220 -2.16 24.27 -22.64
CA GLN A 220 -3.02 24.60 -23.78
C GLN A 220 -2.58 23.83 -25.02
#